data_64d086b1157ed86d8cba129972393029
#
_entry.id   64d086b1157ed86d8cba129972393029
#
_cell.length_a   1.000
_cell.length_b   1.000
_cell.length_c   1.000
_cell.angle_alpha   90.00
_cell.angle_beta   90.00
_cell.angle_gamma   90.00
#
_symmetry.space_group_name_H-M   'P 1'
#
loop_
_entity.id
_entity.type
_entity.pdbx_description
1 polymer ?
#
loop_
_entity_poly.entity_id
_entity_poly.type
_entity_poly.pdbx_seq_one_letter_code
_entity_poly.pdbx_strand_id
1 'polypeptide(L)'
;MATIEDLLEEVGRPYQMFNEDGTYQGCFYPVQFLYPDKPRYNMPSEDIEKNYLYGLARIKKHCVEIQPEELQKGDIIVTRFRDELHVAVYYEFSKIIHVFKDHTLQLGRLKLFKEYKCFRVKE
;
A
#
# COMPACT_ATOMS: atom_id res chain seq x y z
N MET A 1 6.31 11.85 -13.95
CA MET A 1 6.32 10.74 -13.00
C MET A 1 5.86 11.24 -11.65
N ALA A 2 4.95 10.53 -11.00
CA ALA A 2 4.43 10.91 -9.68
C ALA A 2 5.52 10.73 -8.61
N THR A 3 5.63 11.71 -7.72
CA THR A 3 6.56 11.67 -6.60
C THR A 3 5.80 11.45 -5.29
N ILE A 4 6.55 11.16 -4.23
CA ILE A 4 5.92 11.02 -2.92
C ILE A 4 5.36 12.35 -2.41
N GLU A 5 5.95 13.45 -2.82
CA GLU A 5 5.43 14.79 -2.52
C GLU A 5 4.08 15.02 -3.22
N ASP A 6 3.94 14.53 -4.47
CA ASP A 6 2.66 14.56 -5.17
C ASP A 6 1.61 13.73 -4.44
N LEU A 7 2.00 12.58 -3.90
CA LEU A 7 1.09 11.74 -3.12
C LEU A 7 0.64 12.45 -1.83
N LEU A 8 1.53 13.19 -1.18
CA LEU A 8 1.16 13.97 0.01
C LEU A 8 0.08 15.01 -0.29
N GLU A 9 0.05 15.55 -1.49
CA GLU A 9 -0.99 16.50 -1.90
C GLU A 9 -2.37 15.83 -1.99
N GLU A 10 -2.42 14.51 -2.10
CA GLU A 10 -3.66 13.74 -2.15
C GLU A 10 -4.23 13.42 -0.77
N VAL A 11 -3.55 13.78 0.30
CA VAL A 11 -4.05 13.54 1.67
C VAL A 11 -5.41 14.19 1.83
N GLY A 12 -6.36 13.43 2.39
CA GLY A 12 -7.75 13.82 2.48
C GLY A 12 -8.65 13.16 1.44
N ARG A 13 -8.07 12.54 0.42
CA ARG A 13 -8.85 11.84 -0.60
C ARG A 13 -9.61 10.67 0.04
N PRO A 14 -10.93 10.55 -0.24
CA PRO A 14 -11.73 9.45 0.31
C PRO A 14 -11.30 8.08 -0.22
N TYR A 15 -11.45 7.07 0.62
CA TYR A 15 -11.28 5.69 0.21
C TYR A 15 -12.24 5.34 -0.93
N GLN A 16 -11.72 4.62 -1.94
CA GLN A 16 -12.52 4.06 -3.03
C GLN A 16 -12.12 2.61 -3.21
N MET A 17 -13.09 1.71 -3.27
CA MET A 17 -12.80 0.29 -3.41
C MET A 17 -12.27 -0.06 -4.80
N PHE A 18 -12.79 0.59 -5.84
CA PHE A 18 -12.44 0.27 -7.23
C PHE A 18 -11.88 1.45 -7.98
N ASN A 19 -10.96 1.15 -8.91
CA ASN A 19 -10.56 2.09 -9.95
C ASN A 19 -11.67 2.20 -11.00
N GLU A 20 -11.57 3.20 -11.88
CA GLU A 20 -12.54 3.39 -12.96
C GLU A 20 -12.62 2.20 -13.90
N ASP A 21 -11.52 1.47 -14.08
CA ASP A 21 -11.45 0.29 -14.93
C ASP A 21 -11.97 -0.99 -14.26
N GLY A 22 -12.47 -0.90 -13.03
CA GLY A 22 -13.01 -2.05 -12.30
C GLY A 22 -11.97 -2.83 -11.49
N THR A 23 -10.69 -2.51 -11.60
CA THR A 23 -9.67 -3.16 -10.78
C THR A 23 -9.72 -2.65 -9.34
N TYR A 24 -9.21 -3.45 -8.40
CA TYR A 24 -9.23 -3.11 -6.99
C TYR A 24 -8.29 -1.94 -6.70
N GLN A 25 -8.77 -0.96 -5.99
CA GLN A 25 -7.97 0.17 -5.49
C GLN A 25 -7.72 0.03 -4.00
N GLY A 26 -8.73 0.21 -3.17
CA GLY A 26 -8.68 0.03 -1.73
C GLY A 26 -7.46 0.67 -1.09
N CYS A 27 -6.80 -0.08 -0.22
CA CYS A 27 -5.58 0.38 0.47
C CYS A 27 -4.37 0.46 -0.44
N PHE A 28 -4.46 -0.03 -1.69
CA PHE A 28 -3.36 0.04 -2.66
C PHE A 28 -3.24 1.41 -3.33
N TYR A 29 -4.16 2.34 -3.07
CA TYR A 29 -4.13 3.63 -3.76
C TYR A 29 -2.76 4.31 -3.73
N PRO A 30 -2.08 4.43 -2.57
CA PRO A 30 -0.77 5.10 -2.56
C PRO A 30 0.26 4.40 -3.44
N VAL A 31 0.24 3.07 -3.45
CA VAL A 31 1.14 2.29 -4.30
C VAL A 31 0.82 2.49 -5.78
N GLN A 32 -0.46 2.44 -6.13
CA GLN A 32 -0.90 2.64 -7.52
C GLN A 32 -0.59 4.05 -8.01
N PHE A 33 -0.70 5.03 -7.13
CA PHE A 33 -0.36 6.42 -7.46
C PHE A 33 1.12 6.58 -7.82
N LEU A 34 2.01 5.99 -7.00
CA LEU A 34 3.46 6.11 -7.23
C LEU A 34 3.96 5.20 -8.35
N TYR A 35 3.33 4.06 -8.55
CA TYR A 35 3.79 3.04 -9.51
C TYR A 35 2.66 2.65 -10.47
N PRO A 36 2.18 3.60 -11.28
CA PRO A 36 1.02 3.36 -12.15
C PRO A 36 1.27 2.36 -13.28
N ASP A 37 2.54 2.09 -13.60
CA ASP A 37 2.93 1.12 -14.62
C ASP A 37 2.92 -0.33 -14.11
N LYS A 38 2.76 -0.54 -12.81
CA LYS A 38 2.68 -1.89 -12.25
C LYS A 38 1.25 -2.43 -12.40
N PRO A 39 1.11 -3.72 -12.70
CA PRO A 39 -0.22 -4.31 -12.87
C PRO A 39 -1.08 -4.19 -11.62
N ARG A 40 -2.33 -3.82 -11.82
CA ARG A 40 -3.34 -3.85 -10.78
C ARG A 40 -4.00 -5.21 -10.79
N TYR A 41 -4.66 -5.60 -9.71
CA TYR A 41 -5.34 -6.86 -9.66
C TYR A 41 -6.84 -6.67 -9.46
N ASN A 42 -7.61 -7.72 -9.80
CA ASN A 42 -9.05 -7.71 -9.67
C ASN A 42 -9.45 -7.84 -8.20
N MET A 43 -10.74 -7.60 -7.95
CA MET A 43 -11.29 -7.73 -6.62
C MET A 43 -10.94 -9.10 -6.04
N PRO A 44 -10.37 -9.11 -4.83
CA PRO A 44 -10.08 -10.37 -4.17
C PRO A 44 -11.33 -11.14 -3.76
N SER A 45 -11.12 -12.35 -3.31
CA SER A 45 -12.16 -13.21 -2.76
C SER A 45 -12.77 -12.61 -1.48
N GLU A 46 -13.92 -13.11 -1.05
CA GLU A 46 -14.48 -12.78 0.25
C GLU A 46 -13.69 -13.43 1.40
N ASP A 47 -12.84 -14.40 1.09
CA ASP A 47 -12.00 -15.08 2.07
C ASP A 47 -10.81 -14.18 2.43
N ILE A 48 -10.75 -13.74 3.68
CA ILE A 48 -9.74 -12.81 4.18
C ILE A 48 -8.33 -13.38 4.01
N GLU A 49 -8.13 -14.66 4.31
CA GLU A 49 -6.82 -15.29 4.20
C GLU A 49 -6.35 -15.36 2.75
N LYS A 50 -7.24 -15.71 1.83
CA LYS A 50 -6.90 -15.74 0.40
C LYS A 50 -6.54 -14.34 -0.09
N ASN A 51 -7.25 -13.32 0.35
CA ASN A 51 -6.96 -11.93 -0.02
C ASN A 51 -5.57 -11.51 0.44
N TYR A 52 -5.22 -11.85 1.67
CA TYR A 52 -3.90 -11.55 2.22
C TYR A 52 -2.81 -12.23 1.39
N LEU A 53 -2.94 -13.53 1.17
CA LEU A 53 -1.93 -14.28 0.42
C LEU A 53 -1.82 -13.81 -1.02
N TYR A 54 -2.95 -13.53 -1.66
CA TYR A 54 -2.97 -13.04 -3.04
C TYR A 54 -2.27 -11.68 -3.15
N GLY A 55 -2.64 -10.74 -2.27
CA GLY A 55 -2.04 -9.41 -2.28
C GLY A 55 -0.54 -9.45 -2.01
N LEU A 56 -0.12 -10.26 -1.03
CA LEU A 56 1.29 -10.42 -0.72
C LEU A 56 2.06 -11.02 -1.91
N ALA A 57 1.48 -12.02 -2.58
CA ALA A 57 2.11 -12.63 -3.75
C ALA A 57 2.29 -11.61 -4.88
N ARG A 58 1.30 -10.75 -5.11
CA ARG A 58 1.39 -9.70 -6.12
C ARG A 58 2.52 -8.72 -5.80
N ILE A 59 2.64 -8.34 -4.55
CA ILE A 59 3.73 -7.45 -4.12
C ILE A 59 5.07 -8.13 -4.32
N LYS A 60 5.22 -9.37 -3.89
CA LYS A 60 6.47 -10.12 -4.05
C LYS A 60 6.87 -10.30 -5.51
N LYS A 61 5.91 -10.37 -6.42
CA LYS A 61 6.19 -10.50 -7.84
C LYS A 61 6.89 -9.27 -8.41
N HIS A 62 6.55 -8.09 -7.91
CA HIS A 62 7.04 -6.81 -8.46
C HIS A 62 8.03 -6.09 -7.55
N CYS A 63 8.35 -6.67 -6.40
CA CYS A 63 9.18 -6.02 -5.38
C CYS A 63 10.22 -6.97 -4.82
N VAL A 64 11.24 -6.38 -4.21
CA VAL A 64 12.24 -7.11 -3.43
C VAL A 64 11.98 -6.83 -1.96
N GLU A 65 11.96 -7.84 -1.13
CA GLU A 65 11.83 -7.66 0.32
C GLU A 65 13.11 -7.03 0.88
N ILE A 66 12.97 -6.03 1.74
CA ILE A 66 14.07 -5.35 2.40
C ILE A 66 13.87 -5.38 3.91
N GLN A 67 14.93 -5.08 4.65
CA GLN A 67 14.83 -4.98 6.11
C GLN A 67 14.27 -3.62 6.52
N PRO A 68 13.61 -3.51 7.68
CA PRO A 68 13.07 -2.24 8.14
C PRO A 68 14.10 -1.12 8.22
N GLU A 69 15.36 -1.46 8.54
CA GLU A 69 16.45 -0.49 8.64
C GLU A 69 16.82 0.13 7.30
N GLU A 70 16.41 -0.52 6.20
CA GLU A 70 16.73 -0.07 4.85
C GLU A 70 15.66 0.82 4.24
N LEU A 71 14.57 1.10 4.96
CA LEU A 71 13.43 1.84 4.43
C LEU A 71 13.82 3.20 3.87
N GLN A 72 13.31 3.49 2.66
CA GLN A 72 13.48 4.75 1.95
C GLN A 72 12.12 5.23 1.44
N LYS A 73 12.02 6.51 1.14
CA LYS A 73 10.80 7.10 0.58
C LYS A 73 10.30 6.29 -0.61
N GLY A 74 9.02 5.96 -0.61
CA GLY A 74 8.39 5.21 -1.69
C GLY A 74 8.38 3.71 -1.50
N ASP A 75 9.09 3.18 -0.49
CA ASP A 75 9.04 1.75 -0.20
C ASP A 75 7.66 1.36 0.31
N ILE A 76 7.33 0.09 0.16
CA ILE A 76 6.00 -0.43 0.47
C ILE A 76 6.05 -1.19 1.79
N ILE A 77 5.07 -0.90 2.64
CA ILE A 77 4.86 -1.60 3.90
C ILE A 77 3.63 -2.49 3.75
N VAL A 78 3.76 -3.76 4.11
CA VAL A 78 2.65 -4.71 4.07
C VAL A 78 2.44 -5.27 5.46
N THR A 79 1.22 -5.23 5.93
CA THR A 79 0.86 -5.72 7.25
C THR A 79 -0.52 -6.37 7.24
N ARG A 80 -0.87 -7.01 8.35
CA ARG A 80 -2.25 -7.38 8.64
C ARG A 80 -2.79 -6.37 9.66
N PHE A 81 -3.90 -5.78 9.33
CA PHE A 81 -4.60 -4.88 10.23
C PHE A 81 -6.03 -5.39 10.38
N ARG A 82 -6.42 -5.76 11.60
CA ARG A 82 -7.72 -6.40 11.86
C ARG A 82 -7.92 -7.62 10.97
N ASP A 83 -6.88 -8.45 10.84
CA ASP A 83 -6.83 -9.67 10.04
C ASP A 83 -6.88 -9.45 8.53
N GLU A 84 -7.02 -8.24 8.06
CA GLU A 84 -7.05 -7.93 6.64
C GLU A 84 -5.70 -7.42 6.14
N LEU A 85 -5.44 -7.63 4.86
CA LEU A 85 -4.26 -7.05 4.21
C LEU A 85 -4.35 -5.54 4.27
N HIS A 86 -3.29 -4.91 4.71
CA HIS A 86 -3.15 -3.46 4.65
C HIS A 86 -1.80 -3.09 4.07
N VAL A 87 -1.78 -2.10 3.20
CA VAL A 87 -0.59 -1.66 2.48
C VAL A 87 -0.43 -0.16 2.69
N ALA A 88 0.81 0.26 2.89
CA ALA A 88 1.14 1.67 3.05
C ALA A 88 2.42 1.97 2.27
N VAL A 89 2.68 3.24 2.07
CA VAL A 89 3.93 3.71 1.46
C VAL A 89 4.73 4.45 2.53
N TYR A 90 6.01 4.12 2.61
CA TYR A 90 6.90 4.77 3.56
C TYR A 90 7.24 6.19 3.09
N TYR A 91 7.11 7.16 3.99
CA TYR A 91 7.51 8.53 3.70
C TYR A 91 8.92 8.81 4.28
N GLU A 92 9.01 9.19 5.54
CA GLU A 92 10.28 9.40 6.23
C GLU A 92 10.02 9.52 7.73
N PHE A 93 11.07 9.39 8.53
CA PHE A 93 10.97 9.54 10.00
C PHE A 93 9.87 8.68 10.61
N SER A 94 9.80 7.41 10.16
CA SER A 94 8.81 6.44 10.65
C SER A 94 7.36 6.84 10.35
N LYS A 95 7.14 7.66 9.33
CA LYS A 95 5.80 8.03 8.85
C LYS A 95 5.44 7.29 7.59
N ILE A 96 4.16 6.99 7.46
CA ILE A 96 3.60 6.27 6.32
C ILE A 96 2.42 7.04 5.74
N ILE A 97 2.13 6.78 4.46
CA ILE A 97 0.95 7.30 3.78
C ILE A 97 0.05 6.12 3.48
N HIS A 98 -1.18 6.15 3.98
CA HIS A 98 -2.09 5.03 3.83
C HIS A 98 -3.55 5.49 3.90
N VAL A 99 -4.46 4.58 3.52
CA VAL A 99 -5.89 4.82 3.61
C VAL A 99 -6.59 3.57 4.15
N PHE A 100 -7.39 3.74 5.20
CA PHE A 100 -8.25 2.68 5.71
C PHE A 100 -9.61 2.75 5.04
N LYS A 101 -10.29 1.60 4.99
CA LYS A 101 -11.64 1.52 4.47
C LYS A 101 -12.54 2.54 5.19
N ASP A 102 -13.32 3.27 4.40
CA ASP A 102 -14.26 4.29 4.88
C ASP A 102 -13.62 5.50 5.56
N HIS A 103 -12.33 5.69 5.32
CA HIS A 103 -11.58 6.86 5.79
C HIS A 103 -10.99 7.62 4.62
N THR A 104 -10.07 8.54 4.90
CA THR A 104 -9.35 9.29 3.88
C THR A 104 -7.88 8.90 3.86
N LEU A 105 -7.22 9.18 2.74
CA LEU A 105 -5.77 9.05 2.65
C LEU A 105 -5.14 9.98 3.69
N GLN A 106 -4.21 9.44 4.47
CA GLN A 106 -3.63 10.19 5.58
C GLN A 106 -2.18 9.82 5.83
N LEU A 107 -1.48 10.72 6.49
CA LEU A 107 -0.16 10.49 7.02
C LEU A 107 -0.33 9.83 8.39
N GLY A 108 0.32 8.69 8.59
CA GLY A 108 0.26 7.95 9.84
C GLY A 108 1.66 7.61 10.34
N ARG A 109 1.72 6.81 11.40
CA ARG A 109 2.98 6.37 11.99
C ARG A 109 3.18 4.88 11.76
N LEU A 110 4.39 4.51 11.37
CA LEU A 110 4.74 3.11 11.14
C LEU A 110 4.50 2.25 12.37
N LYS A 111 4.72 2.78 13.56
CA LYS A 111 4.51 2.05 14.82
C LYS A 111 3.06 1.66 15.09
N LEU A 112 2.12 2.15 14.29
CA LEU A 112 0.74 1.68 14.33
C LEU A 112 0.66 0.18 14.07
N PHE A 113 1.59 -0.34 13.30
CA PHE A 113 1.62 -1.74 12.93
C PHE A 113 2.58 -2.50 13.84
N LYS A 114 2.10 -3.59 14.47
CA LYS A 114 2.92 -4.41 15.35
C LYS A 114 3.90 -5.26 14.57
N GLU A 115 3.45 -5.81 13.45
CA GLU A 115 4.24 -6.65 12.56
C GLU A 115 4.02 -6.18 11.13
N TYR A 116 5.09 -6.10 10.36
CA TYR A 116 5.00 -5.70 8.96
C TYR A 116 6.21 -6.21 8.19
N LYS A 117 6.04 -6.25 6.87
CA LYS A 117 7.13 -6.55 5.93
C LYS A 117 7.36 -5.32 5.06
N CYS A 118 8.59 -5.15 4.63
CA CYS A 118 9.00 -4.00 3.82
C CYS A 118 9.46 -4.47 2.46
N PHE A 119 9.07 -3.74 1.42
CA PHE A 119 9.38 -4.09 0.04
C PHE A 119 9.81 -2.85 -0.74
N ARG A 120 10.70 -3.08 -1.71
CA ARG A 120 11.11 -2.06 -2.67
C ARG A 120 10.74 -2.49 -4.06
N VAL A 121 10.11 -1.60 -4.82
CA VAL A 121 9.66 -1.90 -6.17
C VAL A 121 10.88 -2.13 -7.07
N LYS A 122 10.83 -3.21 -7.86
CA LYS A 122 11.83 -3.49 -8.88
C LYS A 122 11.69 -2.51 -10.03
N GLU A 123 12.79 -2.04 -10.51
CA GLU A 123 12.81 -1.18 -11.68
C GLU A 123 12.78 -1.96 -12.99
#